data_76d12bcac7b73303cbbca576bb9b4d1c
#
_entry.id   76d12bcac7b73303cbbca576bb9b4d1c
#
_cell.length_a   1.000
_cell.length_b   1.000
_cell.length_c   1.000
_cell.angle_alpha   90.00
_cell.angle_beta   90.00
_cell.angle_gamma   90.00
#
_symmetry.space_group_name_H-M   'P 1'
#
loop_
_entity.id
_entity.type
_entity.pdbx_description
1 polymer ?
#
loop_
_entity_poly.entity_id
_entity_poly.type
_entity_poly.pdbx_seq_one_letter_code
_entity_poly.pdbx_strand_id
1 'polypeptide(L)'
;MKNMKKLGFFAVAAALVMLVASCSLFKKSTASETADSAAATTTVNTASSAANEAGSAAGTALKALYSSYKSAGKLDLSNATNLLNVASLSSAISGLKGSDKDYKLSFAKGLVLGSSNLVNNTNSETVVDKLTGLAESAASQVISSASNSTAAEKIGAVAENASTIGSAVSSILNIFKK
;
A
#
# COMPACT_ATOMS: atom_id res chain seq x y z
N MET A 1 16.36 -38.96 19.19
CA MET A 1 15.20 -38.08 19.21
C MET A 1 15.61 -36.63 18.94
N LYS A 2 15.97 -36.29 17.73
CA LYS A 2 16.34 -34.94 17.30
C LYS A 2 15.93 -34.86 15.81
N ASN A 3 14.80 -34.29 15.45
CA ASN A 3 14.52 -33.83 14.09
C ASN A 3 13.05 -33.37 13.89
N MET A 4 12.34 -32.87 14.93
CA MET A 4 10.95 -32.44 14.79
C MET A 4 10.73 -30.90 14.80
N LYS A 5 11.78 -30.10 14.64
CA LYS A 5 11.65 -28.62 14.70
C LYS A 5 11.78 -27.90 13.36
N LYS A 6 11.92 -28.61 12.24
CA LYS A 6 12.12 -27.98 10.91
C LYS A 6 10.92 -28.05 9.96
N LEU A 7 9.81 -28.70 10.34
CA LEU A 7 8.64 -28.83 9.46
C LEU A 7 7.62 -27.68 9.58
N GLY A 8 7.70 -26.86 10.62
CA GLY A 8 6.73 -25.77 10.84
C GLY A 8 6.94 -24.53 9.99
N PHE A 9 8.13 -24.36 9.42
CA PHE A 9 8.46 -23.11 8.70
C PHE A 9 8.03 -23.12 7.23
N PHE A 10 7.87 -24.30 6.63
CA PHE A 10 7.48 -24.42 5.21
C PHE A 10 5.97 -24.33 4.96
N ALA A 11 5.15 -24.59 5.96
CA ALA A 11 3.69 -24.57 5.81
C ALA A 11 3.11 -23.13 5.79
N VAL A 12 3.79 -22.17 6.41
CA VAL A 12 3.34 -20.76 6.42
C VAL A 12 3.70 -20.02 5.13
N ALA A 13 4.78 -20.46 4.46
CA ALA A 13 5.21 -19.85 3.20
C ALA A 13 4.27 -20.17 2.01
N ALA A 14 3.62 -21.33 2.04
CA ALA A 14 2.75 -21.77 0.93
C ALA A 14 1.37 -21.05 0.91
N ALA A 15 0.88 -20.59 2.05
CA ALA A 15 -0.42 -19.90 2.13
C ALA A 15 -0.35 -18.43 1.69
N LEU A 16 0.84 -17.84 1.64
CA LEU A 16 1.04 -16.41 1.32
C LEU A 16 1.20 -16.13 -0.17
N VAL A 17 1.46 -17.18 -0.98
CA VAL A 17 1.66 -17.04 -2.43
C VAL A 17 0.34 -16.89 -3.20
N MET A 18 -0.79 -17.29 -2.63
CA MET A 18 -2.08 -17.26 -3.34
C MET A 18 -2.80 -15.89 -3.34
N LEU A 19 -2.32 -14.91 -2.57
CA LEU A 19 -2.98 -13.60 -2.47
C LEU A 19 -2.43 -12.55 -3.43
N VAL A 20 -1.34 -12.82 -4.14
CA VAL A 20 -0.72 -11.86 -5.06
C VAL A 20 -1.07 -12.13 -6.53
N ALA A 21 -1.75 -13.23 -6.83
CA ALA A 21 -2.07 -13.64 -8.21
C ALA A 21 -3.36 -13.03 -8.78
N SER A 22 -4.05 -12.16 -8.05
CA SER A 22 -5.36 -11.63 -8.47
C SER A 22 -5.31 -10.35 -9.32
N CYS A 23 -4.13 -9.79 -9.58
CA CYS A 23 -4.00 -8.54 -10.36
C CYS A 23 -3.65 -8.74 -11.84
N SER A 24 -3.60 -9.97 -12.37
CA SER A 24 -3.15 -10.22 -13.76
C SER A 24 -4.24 -10.62 -14.74
N LEU A 25 -5.52 -10.61 -14.37
CA LEU A 25 -6.62 -11.14 -15.22
C LEU A 25 -7.51 -10.05 -15.81
N PHE A 26 -6.95 -8.88 -16.16
CA PHE A 26 -7.69 -7.94 -16.98
C PHE A 26 -6.90 -7.52 -18.21
N LYS A 27 -6.52 -8.51 -19.03
CA LYS A 27 -6.03 -8.26 -20.38
C LYS A 27 -6.56 -9.31 -21.31
N LYS A 28 -7.70 -9.06 -21.90
CA LYS A 28 -8.07 -9.36 -23.29
C LYS A 28 -9.58 -9.39 -23.46
N SER A 29 -10.13 -8.33 -23.97
CA SER A 29 -11.33 -8.42 -24.79
C SER A 29 -11.04 -7.66 -26.07
N THR A 30 -11.08 -8.42 -27.14
CA THR A 30 -10.72 -8.08 -28.51
C THR A 30 -11.85 -7.34 -29.19
N ALA A 31 -11.46 -6.22 -29.85
CA ALA A 31 -11.96 -5.68 -31.13
C ALA A 31 -13.46 -5.53 -31.37
N SER A 32 -13.91 -4.32 -31.63
CA SER A 32 -14.33 -3.89 -32.98
C SER A 32 -14.70 -2.42 -32.96
N GLU A 33 -14.09 -1.71 -33.88
CA GLU A 33 -14.34 -0.41 -34.47
C GLU A 33 -15.65 0.30 -34.15
N THR A 34 -15.59 1.53 -33.61
CA THR A 34 -16.08 2.72 -34.29
C THR A 34 -15.51 3.97 -33.62
N ALA A 35 -15.11 4.93 -34.46
CA ALA A 35 -14.28 6.06 -34.19
C ALA A 35 -14.92 7.13 -33.26
N ASP A 36 -13.97 7.88 -32.65
CA ASP A 36 -14.06 9.30 -32.28
C ASP A 36 -14.99 9.68 -31.12
N SER A 37 -14.38 9.96 -30.01
CA SER A 37 -14.81 10.64 -28.77
C SER A 37 -14.76 9.81 -27.47
N ALA A 38 -14.52 8.51 -27.49
CA ALA A 38 -14.55 7.67 -26.27
C ALA A 38 -13.19 7.54 -25.56
N ALA A 39 -12.09 7.94 -26.19
CA ALA A 39 -10.75 7.68 -25.65
C ALA A 39 -10.39 8.50 -24.39
N ALA A 40 -10.87 9.73 -24.30
CA ALA A 40 -10.60 10.61 -23.16
C ALA A 40 -11.37 10.18 -21.89
N THR A 41 -12.60 9.73 -22.05
CA THR A 41 -13.45 9.33 -20.92
C THR A 41 -13.02 7.98 -20.33
N THR A 42 -12.53 7.07 -21.16
CA THR A 42 -12.10 5.74 -20.72
C THR A 42 -10.78 5.77 -19.94
N THR A 43 -9.85 6.64 -20.35
CA THR A 43 -8.56 6.83 -19.64
C THR A 43 -8.74 7.49 -18.29
N VAL A 44 -9.61 8.48 -18.16
CA VAL A 44 -9.93 9.14 -16.89
C VAL A 44 -10.59 8.18 -15.91
N ASN A 45 -11.54 7.36 -16.36
CA ASN A 45 -12.18 6.37 -15.51
C ASN A 45 -11.22 5.28 -15.02
N THR A 46 -10.28 4.85 -15.85
CA THR A 46 -9.30 3.82 -15.50
C THR A 46 -8.29 4.35 -14.47
N ALA A 47 -7.80 5.58 -14.66
CA ALA A 47 -6.88 6.21 -13.72
C ALA A 47 -7.55 6.48 -12.37
N SER A 48 -8.82 6.90 -12.38
CA SER A 48 -9.61 7.12 -11.16
C SER A 48 -9.89 5.80 -10.42
N SER A 49 -10.15 4.71 -11.13
CA SER A 49 -10.32 3.37 -10.53
C SER A 49 -9.03 2.88 -9.90
N ALA A 50 -7.91 2.96 -10.61
CA ALA A 50 -6.59 2.57 -10.09
C ALA A 50 -6.19 3.38 -8.85
N ALA A 51 -6.45 4.68 -8.84
CA ALA A 51 -6.21 5.54 -7.69
C ALA A 51 -7.07 5.14 -6.48
N ASN A 52 -8.34 4.82 -6.70
CA ASN A 52 -9.25 4.37 -5.65
C ASN A 52 -8.82 3.01 -5.05
N GLU A 53 -8.43 2.06 -5.91
CA GLU A 53 -7.91 0.75 -5.47
C GLU A 53 -6.61 0.91 -4.66
N ALA A 54 -5.68 1.73 -5.14
CA ALA A 54 -4.44 2.06 -4.43
C ALA A 54 -4.74 2.71 -3.07
N GLY A 55 -5.67 3.65 -3.02
CA GLY A 55 -6.15 4.27 -1.79
C GLY A 55 -6.73 3.26 -0.81
N SER A 56 -7.54 2.33 -1.29
CA SER A 56 -8.14 1.27 -0.46
C SER A 56 -7.06 0.34 0.12
N ALA A 57 -6.09 -0.06 -0.68
CA ALA A 57 -4.95 -0.86 -0.23
C ALA A 57 -4.12 -0.11 0.84
N ALA A 58 -3.86 1.19 0.62
CA ALA A 58 -3.18 2.04 1.59
C ALA A 58 -3.96 2.15 2.90
N GLY A 59 -5.28 2.32 2.83
CA GLY A 59 -6.17 2.38 3.99
C GLY A 59 -6.13 1.10 4.83
N THR A 60 -6.17 -0.05 4.17
CA THR A 60 -6.07 -1.37 4.81
C THR A 60 -4.73 -1.54 5.52
N ALA A 61 -3.63 -1.16 4.87
CA ALA A 61 -2.30 -1.23 5.45
C ALA A 61 -2.15 -0.28 6.66
N LEU A 62 -2.64 0.95 6.55
CA LEU A 62 -2.63 1.92 7.66
C LEU A 62 -3.44 1.43 8.86
N LYS A 63 -4.61 0.82 8.63
CA LYS A 63 -5.42 0.25 9.70
C LYS A 63 -4.68 -0.86 10.45
N ALA A 64 -4.03 -1.76 9.72
CA ALA A 64 -3.24 -2.84 10.31
C ALA A 64 -2.05 -2.30 11.13
N LEU A 65 -1.31 -1.33 10.57
CA LEU A 65 -0.21 -0.66 11.26
C LEU A 65 -0.68 0.11 12.50
N TYR A 66 -1.84 0.80 12.41
CA TYR A 66 -2.40 1.51 13.56
C TYR A 66 -2.83 0.57 14.68
N SER A 67 -3.42 -0.57 14.35
CA SER A 67 -3.80 -1.58 15.35
C SER A 67 -2.56 -2.10 16.10
N SER A 68 -1.48 -2.39 15.39
CA SER A 68 -0.20 -2.79 15.98
C SER A 68 0.41 -1.68 16.83
N TYR A 69 0.42 -0.45 16.30
CA TYR A 69 0.93 0.74 16.99
C TYR A 69 0.15 1.04 18.28
N LYS A 70 -1.18 0.95 18.24
CA LYS A 70 -2.04 1.19 19.40
C LYS A 70 -1.80 0.14 20.49
N SER A 71 -1.61 -1.12 20.10
CA SER A 71 -1.37 -2.23 21.03
C SER A 71 -0.01 -2.15 21.71
N ALA A 72 1.04 -1.79 20.97
CA ALA A 72 2.42 -1.81 21.45
C ALA A 72 2.93 -0.42 21.92
N GLY A 73 2.18 0.66 21.68
CA GLY A 73 2.59 2.04 21.95
C GLY A 73 3.64 2.59 20.98
N LYS A 74 4.19 1.75 20.11
CA LYS A 74 5.20 2.08 19.08
C LYS A 74 5.03 1.20 17.86
N LEU A 75 5.52 1.66 16.71
CA LEU A 75 5.61 0.84 15.52
C LEU A 75 6.88 -0.03 15.58
N ASP A 76 6.68 -1.32 15.75
CA ASP A 76 7.77 -2.30 15.78
C ASP A 76 8.00 -2.86 14.37
N LEU A 77 9.07 -2.42 13.72
CA LEU A 77 9.51 -2.86 12.39
C LEU A 77 10.40 -4.11 12.42
N SER A 78 10.69 -4.68 13.61
CA SER A 78 11.26 -6.03 13.70
C SER A 78 10.21 -7.12 13.47
N ASN A 79 8.93 -6.75 13.57
CA ASN A 79 7.81 -7.66 13.31
C ASN A 79 7.56 -7.78 11.79
N ALA A 80 7.64 -9.01 11.27
CA ALA A 80 7.48 -9.31 9.85
C ALA A 80 6.12 -8.84 9.29
N THR A 81 5.04 -8.92 10.08
CA THR A 81 3.71 -8.44 9.65
C THR A 81 3.70 -6.92 9.48
N ASN A 82 4.34 -6.17 10.38
CA ASN A 82 4.45 -4.72 10.24
C ASN A 82 5.31 -4.33 9.04
N LEU A 83 6.42 -5.06 8.79
CA LEU A 83 7.23 -4.85 7.59
C LEU A 83 6.43 -5.09 6.31
N LEU A 84 5.64 -6.16 6.25
CA LEU A 84 4.74 -6.43 5.11
C LEU A 84 3.70 -5.33 4.93
N ASN A 85 3.09 -4.86 6.00
CA ASN A 85 2.11 -3.77 5.91
C ASN A 85 2.75 -2.46 5.45
N VAL A 86 3.98 -2.15 5.90
CA VAL A 86 4.74 -0.99 5.41
C VAL A 86 5.11 -1.16 3.93
N ALA A 87 5.52 -2.35 3.50
CA ALA A 87 5.81 -2.62 2.08
C ALA A 87 4.53 -2.47 1.22
N SER A 88 3.40 -2.98 1.70
CA SER A 88 2.10 -2.82 1.03
C SER A 88 1.67 -1.36 0.95
N LEU A 89 1.83 -0.61 2.04
CA LEU A 89 1.58 0.83 2.06
C LEU A 89 2.46 1.57 1.05
N SER A 90 3.76 1.31 1.04
CA SER A 90 4.70 1.96 0.12
C SER A 90 4.39 1.65 -1.35
N SER A 91 4.00 0.42 -1.67
CA SER A 91 3.53 0.07 -3.01
C SER A 91 2.26 0.84 -3.39
N ALA A 92 1.28 0.88 -2.49
CA ALA A 92 0.00 1.54 -2.74
C ALA A 92 0.13 3.05 -2.96
N ILE A 93 1.04 3.72 -2.22
CA ILE A 93 1.24 5.17 -2.33
C ILE A 93 2.17 5.59 -3.47
N SER A 94 2.81 4.65 -4.17
CA SER A 94 3.77 4.98 -5.24
C SER A 94 3.19 5.89 -6.33
N GLY A 95 1.90 5.72 -6.65
CA GLY A 95 1.18 6.53 -7.61
C GLY A 95 0.87 7.98 -7.15
N LEU A 96 1.06 8.30 -5.86
CA LEU A 96 0.89 9.67 -5.36
C LEU A 96 2.04 10.60 -5.77
N LYS A 97 3.22 10.04 -6.10
CA LYS A 97 4.36 10.83 -6.53
C LYS A 97 4.06 11.53 -7.84
N GLY A 98 4.08 12.87 -7.83
CA GLY A 98 3.78 13.69 -9.00
C GLY A 98 2.35 13.58 -9.53
N SER A 99 1.43 13.00 -8.76
CA SER A 99 0.03 12.86 -9.16
C SER A 99 -0.72 14.19 -9.14
N ASP A 100 -1.71 14.30 -10.02
CA ASP A 100 -2.61 15.42 -10.08
C ASP A 100 -3.68 15.39 -8.95
N LYS A 101 -4.49 16.44 -8.91
CA LYS A 101 -5.53 16.60 -7.89
C LYS A 101 -6.61 15.52 -7.99
N ASP A 102 -6.97 15.12 -9.20
CA ASP A 102 -8.05 14.16 -9.42
C ASP A 102 -7.64 12.75 -8.99
N TYR A 103 -6.37 12.38 -9.23
CA TYR A 103 -5.79 11.15 -8.70
C TYR A 103 -5.81 11.16 -7.16
N LYS A 104 -5.33 12.24 -6.52
CA LYS A 104 -5.32 12.37 -5.06
C LYS A 104 -6.71 12.29 -4.45
N LEU A 105 -7.70 12.91 -5.10
CA LEU A 105 -9.10 12.85 -4.66
C LEU A 105 -9.67 11.43 -4.74
N SER A 106 -9.40 10.72 -5.84
CA SER A 106 -9.84 9.33 -6.02
C SER A 106 -9.14 8.39 -5.04
N PHE A 107 -7.85 8.61 -4.81
CA PHE A 107 -7.06 7.92 -3.79
C PHE A 107 -7.63 8.16 -2.39
N ALA A 108 -7.97 9.41 -2.03
CA ALA A 108 -8.58 9.74 -0.74
C ALA A 108 -9.90 8.99 -0.50
N LYS A 109 -10.74 8.87 -1.53
CA LYS A 109 -12.00 8.08 -1.45
C LYS A 109 -11.72 6.62 -1.14
N GLY A 110 -10.77 6.00 -1.84
CA GLY A 110 -10.35 4.63 -1.58
C GLY A 110 -9.76 4.47 -0.18
N LEU A 111 -8.92 5.41 0.24
CA LEU A 111 -8.29 5.42 1.56
C LEU A 111 -9.32 5.40 2.70
N VAL A 112 -10.36 6.22 2.60
CA VAL A 112 -11.48 6.23 3.57
C VAL A 112 -12.17 4.86 3.61
N LEU A 113 -12.46 4.28 2.45
CA LEU A 113 -13.11 2.96 2.35
C LEU A 113 -12.24 1.85 2.95
N GLY A 114 -10.96 1.79 2.58
CA GLY A 114 -10.06 0.73 3.02
C GLY A 114 -9.66 0.80 4.48
N SER A 115 -9.65 1.99 5.07
CA SER A 115 -9.23 2.21 6.45
C SER A 115 -10.30 1.85 7.50
N SER A 116 -11.54 1.54 7.10
CA SER A 116 -12.66 1.21 7.99
C SER A 116 -12.83 2.25 9.13
N ASN A 117 -13.04 3.50 8.76
CA ASN A 117 -13.25 4.66 9.66
C ASN A 117 -12.00 5.19 10.40
N LEU A 118 -10.82 4.61 10.23
CA LEU A 118 -9.59 5.20 10.76
C LEU A 118 -9.30 6.54 10.06
N VAL A 119 -9.45 6.58 8.74
CA VAL A 119 -9.44 7.80 7.94
C VAL A 119 -10.89 8.16 7.62
N ASN A 120 -11.24 9.42 7.78
CA ASN A 120 -12.55 9.98 7.46
C ASN A 120 -12.39 11.24 6.59
N ASN A 121 -13.49 11.81 6.15
CA ASN A 121 -13.46 12.99 5.28
C ASN A 121 -12.75 14.20 5.91
N THR A 122 -12.73 14.31 7.24
CA THR A 122 -12.12 15.44 7.95
C THR A 122 -10.59 15.36 7.95
N ASN A 123 -10.02 14.15 8.01
CA ASN A 123 -8.57 13.96 8.09
C ASN A 123 -7.95 13.37 6.80
N SER A 124 -8.77 12.97 5.82
CA SER A 124 -8.30 12.29 4.61
C SER A 124 -7.29 13.12 3.80
N GLU A 125 -7.53 14.41 3.65
CA GLU A 125 -6.62 15.31 2.94
C GLU A 125 -5.25 15.38 3.64
N THR A 126 -5.23 15.61 4.95
CA THR A 126 -4.00 15.63 5.74
C THR A 126 -3.24 14.30 5.65
N VAL A 127 -3.96 13.17 5.66
CA VAL A 127 -3.35 11.85 5.52
C VAL A 127 -2.76 11.67 4.12
N VAL A 128 -3.50 12.05 3.06
CA VAL A 128 -3.01 11.97 1.68
C VAL A 128 -1.76 12.83 1.47
N ASP A 129 -1.72 14.05 2.02
CA ASP A 129 -0.54 14.91 1.92
C ASP A 129 0.68 14.27 2.58
N LYS A 130 0.52 13.69 3.77
CA LYS A 130 1.62 12.98 4.44
C LYS A 130 2.04 11.73 3.69
N LEU A 131 1.09 10.98 3.11
CA LEU A 131 1.39 9.82 2.27
C LEU A 131 2.10 10.23 0.98
N THR A 132 1.75 11.38 0.40
CA THR A 132 2.44 11.96 -0.76
C THR A 132 3.90 12.29 -0.40
N GLY A 133 4.13 12.96 0.71
CA GLY A 133 5.49 13.24 1.20
C GLY A 133 6.30 11.96 1.47
N LEU A 134 5.65 10.92 2.00
CA LEU A 134 6.28 9.61 2.16
C LEU A 134 6.61 8.99 0.79
N ALA A 135 5.70 9.05 -0.19
CA ALA A 135 5.93 8.52 -1.53
C ALA A 135 7.09 9.23 -2.27
N GLU A 136 7.32 10.50 -1.97
CA GLU A 136 8.40 11.30 -2.53
C GLU A 136 9.76 11.07 -1.84
N SER A 137 9.76 10.47 -0.66
CA SER A 137 10.98 10.19 0.10
C SER A 137 11.86 9.15 -0.63
N ALA A 138 13.20 9.28 -0.49
CA ALA A 138 14.14 8.36 -1.11
C ALA A 138 13.93 6.90 -0.67
N ALA A 139 13.57 6.68 0.60
CA ALA A 139 13.30 5.36 1.13
C ALA A 139 12.10 4.68 0.46
N SER A 140 11.01 5.42 0.22
CA SER A 140 9.84 4.89 -0.50
C SER A 140 10.12 4.64 -1.97
N GLN A 141 11.02 5.41 -2.57
CA GLN A 141 11.43 5.18 -3.96
C GLN A 141 12.18 3.86 -4.13
N VAL A 142 13.03 3.48 -3.18
CA VAL A 142 13.71 2.18 -3.18
C VAL A 142 12.70 1.04 -3.12
N ILE A 143 11.68 1.15 -2.27
CA ILE A 143 10.63 0.13 -2.16
C ILE A 143 9.75 0.08 -3.41
N SER A 144 9.42 1.23 -3.98
CA SER A 144 8.58 1.32 -5.20
C SER A 144 9.31 0.82 -6.44
N SER A 145 10.62 1.04 -6.55
CA SER A 145 11.42 0.51 -7.66
C SER A 145 11.53 -1.02 -7.62
N ALA A 146 11.33 -1.62 -6.46
CA ALA A 146 11.20 -3.06 -6.26
C ALA A 146 9.79 -3.60 -6.58
N SER A 147 8.97 -2.87 -7.35
CA SER A 147 7.57 -3.25 -7.62
C SER A 147 7.41 -4.59 -8.35
N ASN A 148 8.43 -5.01 -9.12
CA ASN A 148 8.49 -6.32 -9.76
C ASN A 148 9.22 -7.38 -8.90
N SER A 149 9.59 -7.05 -7.67
CA SER A 149 10.36 -7.89 -6.78
C SER A 149 9.47 -8.81 -5.95
N THR A 150 10.06 -9.87 -5.44
CA THR A 150 9.40 -10.79 -4.50
C THR A 150 9.04 -10.09 -3.19
N ALA A 151 8.12 -10.67 -2.43
CA ALA A 151 7.77 -10.15 -1.10
C ALA A 151 9.00 -10.07 -0.17
N ALA A 152 9.93 -11.00 -0.29
CA ALA A 152 11.17 -11.02 0.50
C ALA A 152 12.08 -9.83 0.20
N GLU A 153 12.24 -9.45 -1.07
CA GLU A 153 13.04 -8.29 -1.48
C GLU A 153 12.42 -6.98 -1.01
N LYS A 154 11.08 -6.86 -1.09
CA LYS A 154 10.35 -5.70 -0.54
C LYS A 154 10.54 -5.58 0.97
N ILE A 155 10.46 -6.69 1.69
CA ILE A 155 10.70 -6.73 3.14
C ILE A 155 12.15 -6.30 3.45
N GLY A 156 13.12 -6.78 2.67
CA GLY A 156 14.53 -6.39 2.79
C GLY A 156 14.71 -4.88 2.63
N ALA A 157 14.16 -4.29 1.58
CA ALA A 157 14.24 -2.85 1.31
C ALA A 157 13.58 -2.01 2.43
N VAL A 158 12.45 -2.48 3.00
CA VAL A 158 11.84 -1.82 4.16
C VAL A 158 12.72 -1.95 5.39
N ALA A 159 13.32 -3.11 5.64
CA ALA A 159 14.17 -3.35 6.80
C ALA A 159 15.45 -2.49 6.77
N GLU A 160 16.08 -2.34 5.61
CA GLU A 160 17.24 -1.48 5.41
C GLU A 160 16.93 0.00 5.69
N ASN A 161 15.72 0.44 5.39
CA ASN A 161 15.27 1.83 5.59
C ASN A 161 14.32 1.99 6.80
N ALA A 162 14.30 1.00 7.71
CA ALA A 162 13.32 0.91 8.78
C ALA A 162 13.25 2.16 9.67
N SER A 163 14.38 2.80 9.97
CA SER A 163 14.42 4.00 10.79
C SER A 163 13.69 5.18 10.13
N THR A 164 13.97 5.44 8.86
CA THR A 164 13.37 6.55 8.10
C THR A 164 11.90 6.31 7.84
N ILE A 165 11.56 5.13 7.35
CA ILE A 165 10.16 4.75 7.04
C ILE A 165 9.34 4.67 8.32
N GLY A 166 9.90 4.08 9.38
CA GLY A 166 9.25 3.96 10.68
C GLY A 166 8.89 5.31 11.28
N SER A 167 9.79 6.28 11.19
CA SER A 167 9.54 7.65 11.66
C SER A 167 8.43 8.33 10.85
N ALA A 168 8.45 8.20 9.52
CA ALA A 168 7.45 8.79 8.65
C ALA A 168 6.07 8.14 8.86
N VAL A 169 6.00 6.81 8.91
CA VAL A 169 4.75 6.08 9.17
C VAL A 169 4.21 6.41 10.57
N SER A 170 5.06 6.45 11.59
CA SER A 170 4.65 6.83 12.95
C SER A 170 4.07 8.25 13.00
N SER A 171 4.61 9.19 12.22
CA SER A 171 4.07 10.55 12.08
C SER A 171 2.65 10.54 11.50
N ILE A 172 2.36 9.64 10.57
CA ILE A 172 1.01 9.46 10.02
C ILE A 172 0.08 8.83 11.06
N LEU A 173 0.54 7.79 11.75
CA LEU A 173 -0.25 7.09 12.77
C LEU A 173 -0.60 7.99 13.96
N ASN A 174 0.24 8.97 14.27
CA ASN A 174 -0.03 9.96 15.33
C ASN A 174 -1.23 10.86 15.03
N ILE A 175 -1.65 11.03 13.77
CA ILE A 175 -2.87 11.77 13.41
C ILE A 175 -4.10 11.14 14.06
N PHE A 176 -4.07 9.82 14.25
CA PHE A 176 -5.20 9.04 14.76
C PHE A 176 -5.21 8.87 16.29
N LYS A 177 -4.23 9.46 16.98
CA LYS A 177 -4.07 9.37 18.44
C LYS A 177 -4.96 10.33 19.25
N LYS A 178 -5.97 10.92 18.64
CA LYS A 178 -6.89 11.82 19.35
C LYS A 178 -7.90 11.04 20.17
#